data_d32aa4e251262079c304d41626733ee8
#
_entry.id   d32aa4e251262079c304d41626733ee8
#
_cell.length_a   1.000
_cell.length_b   1.000
_cell.length_c   1.000
_cell.angle_alpha   90.00
_cell.angle_beta   90.00
_cell.angle_gamma   90.00
#
_symmetry.space_group_name_H-M   'P 1'
#
loop_
_entity.id
_entity.type
_entity.pdbx_description
1 polymer ?
#
loop_
_entity_poly.entity_id
_entity_poly.type
_entity_poly.pdbx_seq_one_letter_code
_entity_poly.pdbx_strand_id
1 'polypeptide(L)'
;MKKKFLIIQTASIGDVILATAIVEKLHSYHPDSQIDMMIKKGYEGLFDCHPYLNKVIAWDKKNNKYKHLFEIWRSVRSEHYDLIVNVQRYAATGFVTAFGNAKETAGFDKNPFSIFFTRKIRHQIGVPGLHEVNRNNKLIEHITDEVPMRPGLYPSEQIFEDVKCYKSEEYICVAPCSLWFTKQFPEARWIEFLNLVQDNLKVYLLGGKDDVDVCERIKNQAFGKNIVSLAGKLSLLESAALMRDARMNYVNDSSPMHLASSQNAKTTAVFCSTVNDFGFGPLSEDSVVVETRGKLDCRPCGLHGYKKCPKGHFKCAYDIDINELVNRL
;
A
#
# COMPACT_ATOMS: atom_id res chain seq x y z
N MET A 1 6.02 -24.73 -22.82
CA MET A 1 6.79 -24.32 -21.62
C MET A 1 5.96 -23.32 -20.85
N LYS A 2 5.97 -23.40 -19.50
CA LYS A 2 5.29 -22.42 -18.65
C LYS A 2 5.92 -21.05 -18.82
N LYS A 3 5.11 -19.99 -18.97
CA LYS A 3 5.63 -18.61 -19.02
C LYS A 3 6.23 -18.22 -17.68
N LYS A 4 7.29 -17.42 -17.69
CA LYS A 4 7.95 -16.88 -16.50
C LYS A 4 7.87 -15.35 -16.50
N PHE A 5 7.36 -14.79 -15.43
CA PHE A 5 7.20 -13.34 -15.25
C PHE A 5 7.96 -12.85 -14.03
N LEU A 6 8.63 -11.70 -14.13
CA LEU A 6 9.22 -11.01 -12.99
C LEU A 6 8.60 -9.62 -12.85
N ILE A 7 8.05 -9.33 -11.67
CA ILE A 7 7.55 -8.00 -11.31
C ILE A 7 8.56 -7.34 -10.37
N ILE A 8 8.97 -6.10 -10.67
CA ILE A 8 9.95 -5.36 -9.87
C ILE A 8 9.29 -4.16 -9.21
N GLN A 9 9.11 -4.24 -7.88
CA GLN A 9 8.63 -3.13 -7.04
C GLN A 9 9.37 -3.12 -5.70
N THR A 10 10.31 -2.21 -5.53
CA THR A 10 11.17 -2.14 -4.34
C THR A 10 11.04 -0.83 -3.56
N ALA A 11 9.92 -0.11 -3.71
CA ALA A 11 9.63 1.15 -3.01
C ALA A 11 9.00 0.92 -1.62
N SER A 12 7.98 1.69 -1.26
CA SER A 12 7.28 1.58 0.02
C SER A 12 6.38 0.34 0.09
N ILE A 13 5.93 -0.01 1.30
CA ILE A 13 4.98 -1.12 1.52
C ILE A 13 3.72 -0.93 0.67
N GLY A 14 3.15 0.28 0.67
CA GLY A 14 1.94 0.57 -0.10
C GLY A 14 2.13 0.34 -1.60
N ASP A 15 3.25 0.81 -2.19
CA ASP A 15 3.57 0.57 -3.59
C ASP A 15 3.71 -0.93 -3.92
N VAL A 16 4.32 -1.68 -2.99
CA VAL A 16 4.50 -3.13 -3.14
C VAL A 16 3.15 -3.85 -3.11
N ILE A 17 2.24 -3.45 -2.21
CA ILE A 17 0.87 -4.00 -2.16
C ILE A 17 0.12 -3.67 -3.46
N LEU A 18 0.16 -2.43 -3.93
CA LEU A 18 -0.50 -2.04 -5.17
C LEU A 18 0.03 -2.79 -6.40
N ALA A 19 1.32 -3.17 -6.41
CA ALA A 19 1.91 -3.94 -7.49
C ALA A 19 1.40 -5.40 -7.54
N THR A 20 0.83 -5.94 -6.46
CA THR A 20 0.22 -7.28 -6.48
C THR A 20 -0.97 -7.37 -7.43
N ALA A 21 -1.62 -6.24 -7.76
CA ALA A 21 -2.65 -6.21 -8.80
C ALA A 21 -2.16 -6.75 -10.15
N ILE A 22 -0.85 -6.58 -10.46
CA ILE A 22 -0.22 -7.19 -11.64
C ILE A 22 -0.11 -8.71 -11.47
N VAL A 23 0.21 -9.20 -10.26
CA VAL A 23 0.29 -10.63 -9.96
C VAL A 23 -1.07 -11.29 -10.19
N GLU A 24 -2.13 -10.70 -9.60
CA GLU A 24 -3.52 -11.16 -9.76
C GLU A 24 -3.90 -11.22 -11.25
N LYS A 25 -3.61 -10.15 -12.00
CA LYS A 25 -3.93 -10.04 -13.41
C LYS A 25 -3.18 -11.06 -14.26
N LEU A 26 -1.88 -11.20 -14.06
CA LEU A 26 -1.07 -12.18 -14.79
C LEU A 26 -1.52 -13.61 -14.50
N HIS A 27 -1.83 -13.93 -13.23
CA HIS A 27 -2.33 -15.25 -12.87
C HIS A 27 -3.68 -15.54 -13.54
N SER A 28 -4.61 -14.60 -13.55
CA SER A 28 -5.95 -14.79 -14.16
C SER A 28 -5.88 -15.08 -15.66
N TYR A 29 -4.90 -14.52 -16.38
CA TYR A 29 -4.70 -14.74 -17.82
C TYR A 29 -3.74 -15.88 -18.16
N HIS A 30 -2.84 -16.18 -17.25
CA HIS A 30 -1.77 -17.18 -17.40
C HIS A 30 -1.66 -18.04 -16.14
N PRO A 31 -2.68 -18.86 -15.81
CA PRO A 31 -2.76 -19.59 -14.53
C PRO A 31 -1.61 -20.58 -14.32
N ASP A 32 -1.03 -21.11 -15.40
CA ASP A 32 0.12 -22.03 -15.32
C ASP A 32 1.48 -21.33 -15.26
N SER A 33 1.53 -20.00 -15.28
CA SER A 33 2.78 -19.25 -15.29
C SER A 33 3.51 -19.28 -13.95
N GLN A 34 4.82 -19.07 -13.98
CA GLN A 34 5.63 -18.78 -12.81
C GLN A 34 5.77 -17.27 -12.67
N ILE A 35 5.30 -16.72 -11.57
CA ILE A 35 5.37 -15.29 -11.29
C ILE A 35 6.31 -15.07 -10.11
N ASP A 36 7.38 -14.34 -10.35
CA ASP A 36 8.35 -13.94 -9.32
C ASP A 36 8.19 -12.44 -9.04
N MET A 37 8.47 -12.03 -7.82
CA MET A 37 8.39 -10.63 -7.44
C MET A 37 9.67 -10.17 -6.75
N MET A 38 10.31 -9.09 -7.26
CA MET A 38 11.47 -8.45 -6.64
C MET A 38 11.01 -7.28 -5.79
N ILE A 39 11.31 -7.35 -4.49
CA ILE A 39 10.90 -6.37 -3.48
C ILE A 39 12.09 -5.86 -2.66
N LYS A 40 11.86 -4.85 -1.82
CA LYS A 40 12.81 -4.42 -0.80
C LYS A 40 12.85 -5.43 0.33
N LYS A 41 14.04 -5.80 0.80
CA LYS A 41 14.24 -6.64 1.98
C LYS A 41 13.52 -6.09 3.21
N GLY A 42 12.84 -6.97 3.94
CA GLY A 42 12.01 -6.70 5.11
C GLY A 42 10.52 -6.62 4.79
N TYR A 43 10.10 -6.89 3.54
CA TYR A 43 8.69 -6.96 3.14
C TYR A 43 8.27 -8.38 2.74
N GLU A 44 9.16 -9.37 2.88
CA GLU A 44 8.94 -10.75 2.46
C GLU A 44 7.71 -11.36 3.12
N GLY A 45 7.52 -11.09 4.42
CA GLY A 45 6.37 -11.60 5.18
C GLY A 45 4.99 -11.18 4.66
N LEU A 46 4.90 -10.21 3.73
CA LEU A 46 3.64 -9.92 3.00
C LEU A 46 3.22 -11.06 2.06
N PHE A 47 4.16 -11.94 1.70
CA PHE A 47 3.99 -12.92 0.62
C PHE A 47 4.16 -14.36 1.06
N ASP A 48 4.32 -14.63 2.37
CA ASP A 48 4.61 -15.97 2.90
C ASP A 48 3.58 -17.02 2.46
N CYS A 49 2.34 -16.61 2.20
CA CYS A 49 1.24 -17.50 1.78
C CYS A 49 0.61 -17.06 0.45
N HIS A 50 1.32 -16.28 -0.37
CA HIS A 50 0.74 -15.79 -1.62
C HIS A 50 0.63 -16.92 -2.66
N PRO A 51 -0.59 -17.34 -3.06
CA PRO A 51 -0.80 -18.58 -3.83
C PRO A 51 -0.27 -18.51 -5.27
N TYR A 52 -0.07 -17.30 -5.81
CA TYR A 52 0.30 -17.09 -7.21
C TYR A 52 1.76 -16.71 -7.40
N LEU A 53 2.50 -16.44 -6.31
CA LEU A 53 3.93 -16.17 -6.39
C LEU A 53 4.75 -17.45 -6.26
N ASN A 54 5.65 -17.66 -7.23
CA ASN A 54 6.60 -18.75 -7.18
C ASN A 54 7.83 -18.41 -6.32
N LYS A 55 8.32 -17.15 -6.41
CA LYS A 55 9.51 -16.71 -5.69
C LYS A 55 9.45 -15.22 -5.36
N VAL A 56 9.88 -14.87 -4.15
CA VAL A 56 10.11 -13.49 -3.72
C VAL A 56 11.61 -13.22 -3.66
N ILE A 57 12.07 -12.20 -4.40
CA ILE A 57 13.47 -11.79 -4.48
C ILE A 57 13.64 -10.52 -3.64
N ALA A 58 14.25 -10.66 -2.46
CA ALA A 58 14.43 -9.55 -1.54
C ALA A 58 15.74 -8.80 -1.81
N TRP A 59 15.67 -7.51 -2.14
CA TRP A 59 16.86 -6.69 -2.32
C TRP A 59 17.23 -5.92 -1.05
N ASP A 60 18.39 -6.25 -0.47
CA ASP A 60 18.95 -5.49 0.65
C ASP A 60 19.56 -4.16 0.15
N LYS A 61 18.83 -3.07 0.41
CA LYS A 61 19.26 -1.71 0.05
C LYS A 61 20.14 -1.05 1.12
N LYS A 62 20.24 -1.66 2.32
CA LYS A 62 21.00 -1.10 3.45
C LYS A 62 22.43 -1.64 3.48
N ASN A 63 22.60 -2.95 3.25
CA ASN A 63 23.90 -3.61 3.35
C ASN A 63 24.36 -4.05 1.98
N ASN A 64 25.60 -3.68 1.60
CA ASN A 64 26.23 -4.10 0.32
C ASN A 64 25.32 -3.92 -0.91
N LYS A 65 24.55 -2.85 -0.95
CA LYS A 65 23.46 -2.56 -1.91
C LYS A 65 23.78 -2.94 -3.35
N TYR A 66 24.95 -2.54 -3.86
CA TYR A 66 25.30 -2.77 -5.27
C TYR A 66 25.81 -4.18 -5.53
N LYS A 67 26.54 -4.78 -4.56
CA LYS A 67 26.97 -6.18 -4.65
C LYS A 67 25.75 -7.09 -4.70
N HIS A 68 24.81 -6.90 -3.76
CA HIS A 68 23.57 -7.68 -3.72
C HIS A 68 22.71 -7.46 -4.96
N LEU A 69 22.64 -6.22 -5.49
CA LEU A 69 21.94 -5.95 -6.75
C LEU A 69 22.57 -6.71 -7.92
N PHE A 70 23.89 -6.78 -7.96
CA PHE A 70 24.60 -7.53 -9.00
C PHE A 70 24.36 -9.04 -8.91
N GLU A 71 24.31 -9.58 -7.69
CA GLU A 71 23.95 -10.99 -7.43
C GLU A 71 22.52 -11.29 -7.91
N ILE A 72 21.57 -10.41 -7.56
CA ILE A 72 20.18 -10.49 -8.05
C ILE A 72 20.14 -10.43 -9.59
N TRP A 73 20.84 -9.47 -10.19
CA TRP A 73 20.88 -9.34 -11.65
C TRP A 73 21.41 -10.61 -12.34
N ARG A 74 22.47 -11.24 -11.80
CA ARG A 74 22.97 -12.52 -12.32
C ARG A 74 21.93 -13.62 -12.23
N SER A 75 21.25 -13.73 -11.09
CA SER A 75 20.16 -14.70 -10.89
C SER A 75 18.98 -14.44 -11.84
N VAL A 76 18.53 -13.19 -11.97
CA VAL A 76 17.48 -12.80 -12.92
C VAL A 76 17.84 -13.16 -14.34
N ARG A 77 19.09 -12.88 -14.73
CA ARG A 77 19.60 -13.16 -16.06
C ARG A 77 19.62 -14.65 -16.41
N SER A 78 19.86 -15.53 -15.44
CA SER A 78 19.89 -16.99 -15.62
C SER A 78 18.50 -17.63 -15.68
N GLU A 79 17.45 -16.92 -15.22
CA GLU A 79 16.07 -17.45 -15.22
C GLU A 79 15.39 -17.39 -16.61
N HIS A 80 15.87 -16.54 -17.52
CA HIS A 80 15.29 -16.36 -18.86
C HIS A 80 13.79 -16.08 -18.85
N TYR A 81 13.39 -15.02 -18.14
CA TYR A 81 11.99 -14.59 -18.06
C TYR A 81 11.41 -14.29 -19.45
N ASP A 82 10.12 -14.63 -19.64
CA ASP A 82 9.39 -14.22 -20.82
C ASP A 82 9.09 -12.72 -20.81
N LEU A 83 8.78 -12.17 -19.60
CA LEU A 83 8.56 -10.74 -19.41
C LEU A 83 9.09 -10.28 -18.04
N ILE A 84 9.84 -9.19 -18.02
CA ILE A 84 10.17 -8.43 -16.81
C ILE A 84 9.36 -7.13 -16.81
N VAL A 85 8.53 -6.94 -15.77
CA VAL A 85 7.71 -5.74 -15.55
C VAL A 85 8.35 -4.89 -14.46
N ASN A 86 8.79 -3.69 -14.79
CA ASN A 86 9.38 -2.76 -13.84
C ASN A 86 8.47 -1.56 -13.60
N VAL A 87 7.81 -1.53 -12.44
CA VAL A 87 6.93 -0.42 -12.05
C VAL A 87 7.68 0.75 -11.41
N GLN A 88 9.02 0.73 -11.43
CA GLN A 88 9.87 1.74 -10.81
C GLN A 88 10.58 2.65 -11.81
N ARG A 89 10.84 3.88 -11.36
CA ARG A 89 11.55 4.91 -12.13
C ARG A 89 13.05 5.03 -11.84
N TYR A 90 13.62 4.13 -11.02
CA TYR A 90 15.01 4.24 -10.55
C TYR A 90 15.98 3.42 -11.39
N ALA A 91 17.20 3.98 -11.61
CA ALA A 91 18.23 3.37 -12.44
C ALA A 91 18.60 1.94 -12.01
N ALA A 92 18.70 1.67 -10.70
CA ALA A 92 19.11 0.35 -10.21
C ALA A 92 18.17 -0.78 -10.66
N THR A 93 16.85 -0.56 -10.55
CA THR A 93 15.87 -1.53 -11.05
C THR A 93 15.78 -1.53 -12.58
N GLY A 94 15.98 -0.37 -13.20
CA GLY A 94 16.08 -0.25 -14.66
C GLY A 94 17.22 -1.08 -15.24
N PHE A 95 18.39 -1.09 -14.58
CA PHE A 95 19.52 -1.93 -14.97
C PHE A 95 19.16 -3.43 -14.94
N VAL A 96 18.54 -3.90 -13.86
CA VAL A 96 18.10 -5.31 -13.76
C VAL A 96 17.11 -5.65 -14.88
N THR A 97 16.19 -4.74 -15.19
CA THR A 97 15.19 -4.93 -16.25
C THR A 97 15.85 -4.98 -17.64
N ALA A 98 16.65 -3.96 -17.97
CA ALA A 98 17.25 -3.82 -19.30
C ALA A 98 18.22 -4.96 -19.64
N PHE A 99 18.97 -5.44 -18.64
CA PHE A 99 20.03 -6.42 -18.84
C PHE A 99 19.74 -7.78 -18.19
N GLY A 100 18.50 -8.03 -17.80
CA GLY A 100 18.03 -9.28 -17.17
C GLY A 100 17.87 -10.46 -18.14
N ASN A 101 18.15 -10.29 -19.45
CA ASN A 101 18.03 -11.34 -20.45
C ASN A 101 16.62 -11.95 -20.57
N ALA A 102 15.60 -11.11 -20.45
CA ALA A 102 14.22 -11.50 -20.71
C ALA A 102 13.88 -11.39 -22.20
N LYS A 103 12.87 -12.13 -22.68
CA LYS A 103 12.37 -11.99 -24.06
C LYS A 103 11.73 -10.63 -24.27
N GLU A 104 11.01 -10.13 -23.26
CA GLU A 104 10.36 -8.83 -23.26
C GLU A 104 10.57 -8.11 -21.93
N THR A 105 10.68 -6.77 -21.98
CA THR A 105 10.81 -5.90 -20.82
C THR A 105 9.85 -4.74 -20.91
N ALA A 106 9.05 -4.52 -19.88
CA ALA A 106 8.09 -3.43 -19.80
C ALA A 106 8.40 -2.51 -18.61
N GLY A 107 8.28 -1.21 -18.80
CA GLY A 107 8.51 -0.25 -17.73
C GLY A 107 8.12 1.17 -18.13
N PHE A 108 8.15 2.08 -17.15
CA PHE A 108 7.79 3.47 -17.36
C PHE A 108 8.92 4.29 -18.02
N ASP A 109 8.54 5.25 -18.85
CA ASP A 109 9.41 6.18 -19.59
C ASP A 109 10.35 7.00 -18.68
N LYS A 110 9.93 7.23 -17.41
CA LYS A 110 10.73 7.95 -16.40
C LYS A 110 11.92 7.15 -15.85
N ASN A 111 12.04 5.87 -16.18
CA ASN A 111 13.20 5.08 -15.79
C ASN A 111 14.39 5.43 -16.72
N PRO A 112 15.59 5.74 -16.18
CA PRO A 112 16.75 6.08 -17.02
C PRO A 112 17.15 5.02 -18.05
N PHE A 113 16.87 3.74 -17.78
CA PHE A 113 17.14 2.62 -18.69
C PHE A 113 15.96 2.30 -19.61
N SER A 114 14.89 3.11 -19.62
CA SER A 114 13.70 2.85 -20.43
C SER A 114 13.96 2.82 -21.94
N ILE A 115 15.05 3.41 -22.40
CA ILE A 115 15.48 3.34 -23.81
C ILE A 115 15.82 1.92 -24.27
N PHE A 116 16.16 1.04 -23.32
CA PHE A 116 16.48 -0.37 -23.57
C PHE A 116 15.30 -1.31 -23.34
N PHE A 117 14.14 -0.78 -22.90
CA PHE A 117 12.96 -1.60 -22.69
C PHE A 117 12.25 -1.86 -24.03
N THR A 118 11.76 -3.09 -24.21
CA THR A 118 10.96 -3.44 -25.39
C THR A 118 9.63 -2.71 -25.40
N ARG A 119 9.07 -2.44 -24.19
CA ARG A 119 7.85 -1.64 -24.00
C ARG A 119 8.10 -0.51 -23.01
N LYS A 120 7.94 0.70 -23.50
CA LYS A 120 8.06 1.92 -22.72
C LYS A 120 6.71 2.62 -22.63
N ILE A 121 6.15 2.68 -21.43
CA ILE A 121 4.84 3.28 -21.15
C ILE A 121 5.02 4.63 -20.46
N ARG A 122 4.23 5.63 -20.89
CA ARG A 122 4.25 6.97 -20.28
C ARG A 122 3.68 6.91 -18.86
N HIS A 123 4.47 7.39 -17.87
CA HIS A 123 4.03 7.46 -16.48
C HIS A 123 3.33 8.79 -16.18
N GLN A 124 2.02 8.77 -15.93
CA GLN A 124 1.19 9.94 -15.66
C GLN A 124 0.64 9.89 -14.23
N ILE A 125 0.93 10.90 -13.42
CA ILE A 125 0.39 11.08 -12.06
C ILE A 125 -0.42 12.38 -12.05
N GLY A 126 -1.49 12.42 -11.23
CA GLY A 126 -2.36 13.60 -11.12
C GLY A 126 -3.35 13.73 -12.30
N VAL A 127 -3.66 12.62 -12.95
CA VAL A 127 -4.76 12.54 -13.91
C VAL A 127 -5.99 12.05 -13.15
N PRO A 128 -7.07 12.86 -13.07
CA PRO A 128 -8.28 12.46 -12.38
C PRO A 128 -8.79 11.09 -12.84
N GLY A 129 -9.17 10.24 -11.89
CA GLY A 129 -9.67 8.88 -12.16
C GLY A 129 -8.62 7.85 -12.56
N LEU A 130 -7.35 8.22 -12.71
CA LEU A 130 -6.28 7.28 -13.07
C LEU A 130 -5.51 6.80 -11.82
N HIS A 131 -5.92 5.67 -11.27
CA HIS A 131 -5.25 5.06 -10.13
C HIS A 131 -3.91 4.40 -10.48
N GLU A 132 -3.04 4.15 -9.49
CA GLU A 132 -1.74 3.49 -9.67
C GLU A 132 -1.90 2.07 -10.26
N VAL A 133 -2.91 1.32 -9.86
CA VAL A 133 -3.17 -0.01 -10.43
C VAL A 133 -3.50 0.06 -11.93
N ASN A 134 -4.18 1.12 -12.40
CA ASN A 134 -4.43 1.35 -13.81
C ASN A 134 -3.14 1.65 -14.57
N ARG A 135 -2.27 2.51 -13.97
CA ARG A 135 -0.95 2.82 -14.56
C ARG A 135 -0.10 1.56 -14.68
N ASN A 136 -0.07 0.76 -13.62
CA ASN A 136 0.68 -0.49 -13.57
C ASN A 136 0.13 -1.53 -14.56
N ASN A 137 -1.20 -1.63 -14.71
CA ASN A 137 -1.83 -2.54 -15.66
C ASN A 137 -1.42 -2.27 -17.12
N LYS A 138 -1.19 -1.01 -17.49
CA LYS A 138 -0.70 -0.64 -18.84
C LYS A 138 0.61 -1.32 -19.22
N LEU A 139 1.41 -1.74 -18.24
CA LEU A 139 2.67 -2.45 -18.50
C LEU A 139 2.45 -3.88 -19.01
N ILE A 140 1.29 -4.47 -18.73
CA ILE A 140 0.93 -5.86 -19.08
C ILE A 140 -0.33 -5.97 -19.96
N GLU A 141 -0.96 -4.84 -20.30
CA GLU A 141 -2.21 -4.77 -21.07
C GLU A 141 -2.15 -5.57 -22.39
N HIS A 142 -0.99 -5.57 -23.05
CA HIS A 142 -0.77 -6.27 -24.32
C HIS A 142 -0.79 -7.80 -24.24
N ILE A 143 -0.67 -8.38 -23.04
CA ILE A 143 -0.77 -9.83 -22.81
C ILE A 143 -1.96 -10.20 -21.90
N THR A 144 -2.73 -9.21 -21.50
CA THR A 144 -3.94 -9.34 -20.68
C THR A 144 -5.07 -8.48 -21.28
N ASP A 145 -5.62 -7.53 -20.53
CA ASP A 145 -6.55 -6.50 -20.99
C ASP A 145 -6.35 -5.17 -20.23
N GLU A 146 -7.15 -4.16 -20.56
CA GLU A 146 -7.05 -2.81 -20.01
C GLU A 146 -7.65 -2.66 -18.59
N VAL A 147 -8.43 -3.64 -18.11
CA VAL A 147 -9.11 -3.57 -16.81
C VAL A 147 -8.18 -4.03 -15.69
N PRO A 148 -7.74 -3.17 -14.75
CA PRO A 148 -6.88 -3.60 -13.66
C PRO A 148 -7.63 -4.50 -12.67
N MET A 149 -6.90 -5.37 -12.00
CA MET A 149 -7.40 -6.08 -10.84
C MET A 149 -7.10 -5.32 -9.55
N ARG A 150 -7.83 -5.65 -8.48
CA ARG A 150 -7.53 -5.17 -7.14
C ARG A 150 -6.25 -5.87 -6.62
N PRO A 151 -5.44 -5.20 -5.80
CA PRO A 151 -4.30 -5.86 -5.15
C PRO A 151 -4.79 -6.96 -4.21
N GLY A 152 -4.04 -8.05 -4.11
CA GLY A 152 -4.33 -9.20 -3.26
C GLY A 152 -3.19 -9.49 -2.27
N LEU A 153 -3.54 -9.74 -1.01
CA LEU A 153 -2.68 -10.35 0.00
C LEU A 153 -3.44 -11.51 0.63
N TYR A 154 -2.73 -12.55 1.03
CA TYR A 154 -3.32 -13.83 1.42
C TYR A 154 -2.84 -14.25 2.82
N PRO A 155 -3.44 -13.73 3.89
CA PRO A 155 -3.20 -14.27 5.23
C PRO A 155 -3.59 -15.76 5.28
N SER A 156 -2.75 -16.60 5.89
CA SER A 156 -3.04 -18.02 6.05
C SER A 156 -4.19 -18.25 7.04
N GLU A 157 -4.74 -19.47 7.04
CA GLU A 157 -5.73 -19.88 8.05
C GLU A 157 -5.18 -19.71 9.48
N GLN A 158 -3.90 -19.99 9.70
CA GLN A 158 -3.26 -19.77 10.99
C GLN A 158 -3.27 -18.31 11.40
N ILE A 159 -2.98 -17.37 10.48
CA ILE A 159 -3.03 -15.92 10.75
C ILE A 159 -4.46 -15.50 11.13
N PHE A 160 -5.48 -16.04 10.47
CA PHE A 160 -6.87 -15.78 10.86
C PHE A 160 -7.20 -16.31 12.24
N GLU A 161 -6.73 -17.49 12.63
CA GLU A 161 -6.89 -18.02 13.99
C GLU A 161 -6.13 -17.17 15.02
N ASP A 162 -4.91 -16.72 14.72
CA ASP A 162 -4.09 -15.89 15.61
C ASP A 162 -4.78 -14.56 15.96
N VAL A 163 -5.52 -13.96 15.02
CA VAL A 163 -6.26 -12.70 15.27
C VAL A 163 -7.70 -12.92 15.74
N LYS A 164 -8.17 -14.14 15.87
CA LYS A 164 -9.54 -14.48 16.24
C LYS A 164 -9.94 -13.96 17.63
N CYS A 165 -8.98 -13.93 18.55
CA CYS A 165 -9.21 -13.39 19.90
C CYS A 165 -9.62 -11.91 19.91
N TYR A 166 -9.30 -11.16 18.86
CA TYR A 166 -9.69 -9.75 18.69
C TYR A 166 -11.07 -9.58 18.05
N LYS A 167 -11.72 -10.65 17.58
CA LYS A 167 -12.98 -10.64 16.81
C LYS A 167 -14.20 -11.10 17.61
N SER A 168 -14.10 -11.17 18.95
CA SER A 168 -15.18 -11.62 19.82
C SER A 168 -16.35 -10.64 19.94
N GLU A 169 -16.11 -9.38 19.63
CA GLU A 169 -17.07 -8.29 19.66
C GLU A 169 -17.02 -7.51 18.35
N GLU A 170 -18.03 -6.68 18.07
CA GLU A 170 -17.98 -5.77 16.93
C GLU A 170 -16.89 -4.72 17.14
N TYR A 171 -16.08 -4.46 16.12
CA TYR A 171 -14.92 -3.58 16.24
C TYR A 171 -14.64 -2.76 15.00
N ILE A 172 -13.91 -1.67 15.21
CA ILE A 172 -13.27 -0.87 14.16
C ILE A 172 -11.76 -0.90 14.32
N CYS A 173 -11.05 -0.72 13.20
CA CYS A 173 -9.62 -0.50 13.19
C CYS A 173 -9.32 0.97 12.88
N VAL A 174 -8.36 1.55 13.58
CA VAL A 174 -7.86 2.90 13.34
C VAL A 174 -6.35 2.85 13.19
N ALA A 175 -5.83 3.28 12.04
CA ALA A 175 -4.39 3.40 11.80
C ALA A 175 -4.00 4.90 11.75
N PRO A 176 -3.67 5.50 12.91
CA PRO A 176 -3.58 6.95 13.04
C PRO A 176 -2.27 7.53 12.49
N CYS A 177 -1.28 6.71 12.17
CA CYS A 177 0.06 7.16 11.81
C CYS A 177 0.32 7.12 10.30
N SER A 178 1.28 7.93 9.86
CA SER A 178 1.85 7.92 8.52
C SER A 178 3.31 8.35 8.57
N LEU A 179 4.12 7.91 7.62
CA LEU A 179 5.54 8.30 7.52
C LEU A 179 5.73 9.83 7.42
N TRP A 180 4.82 10.50 6.72
CA TRP A 180 4.90 11.94 6.48
C TRP A 180 3.93 12.70 7.37
N PHE A 181 4.44 13.63 8.18
CA PHE A 181 3.64 14.42 9.12
C PHE A 181 2.39 15.04 8.46
N THR A 182 2.56 15.65 7.28
CA THR A 182 1.42 16.34 6.64
C THR A 182 0.36 15.41 6.06
N LYS A 183 0.61 14.09 6.03
CA LYS A 183 -0.40 13.07 5.67
C LYS A 183 -1.13 12.51 6.89
N GLN A 184 -0.62 12.77 8.11
CA GLN A 184 -1.24 12.30 9.34
C GLN A 184 -2.43 13.20 9.70
N PHE A 185 -3.58 12.60 9.95
CA PHE A 185 -4.65 13.29 10.66
C PHE A 185 -4.18 13.53 12.09
N PRO A 186 -4.36 14.74 12.66
CA PRO A 186 -3.77 15.09 13.96
C PRO A 186 -4.24 14.19 15.10
N GLU A 187 -3.33 13.87 16.06
CA GLU A 187 -3.66 13.07 17.26
C GLU A 187 -4.92 13.62 17.98
N ALA A 188 -5.00 14.95 18.16
CA ALA A 188 -6.16 15.59 18.79
C ALA A 188 -7.47 15.33 18.02
N ARG A 189 -7.43 15.26 16.71
CA ARG A 189 -8.60 14.99 15.86
C ARG A 189 -8.99 13.51 15.90
N TRP A 190 -8.00 12.60 15.98
CA TRP A 190 -8.29 11.18 16.25
C TRP A 190 -8.95 10.98 17.62
N ILE A 191 -8.45 11.68 18.66
CA ILE A 191 -9.05 11.65 20.01
C ILE A 191 -10.48 12.17 19.98
N GLU A 192 -10.73 13.28 19.29
CA GLU A 192 -12.07 13.85 19.11
C GLU A 192 -13.01 12.83 18.43
N PHE A 193 -12.57 12.19 17.34
CA PHE A 193 -13.33 11.14 16.68
C PHE A 193 -13.62 9.98 17.61
N LEU A 194 -12.62 9.47 18.32
CA LEU A 194 -12.76 8.34 19.23
C LEU A 194 -13.71 8.62 20.41
N ASN A 195 -13.79 9.87 20.85
CA ASN A 195 -14.74 10.29 21.90
C ASN A 195 -16.21 10.32 21.42
N LEU A 196 -16.43 10.27 20.09
CA LEU A 196 -17.76 10.17 19.47
C LEU A 196 -18.13 8.73 19.11
N VAL A 197 -17.18 7.78 19.21
CA VAL A 197 -17.46 6.34 19.01
C VAL A 197 -18.25 5.79 20.18
N GLN A 198 -19.27 4.98 19.90
CA GLN A 198 -20.12 4.37 20.91
C GLN A 198 -19.33 3.42 21.83
N ASP A 199 -19.63 3.43 23.13
CA ASP A 199 -18.91 2.65 24.15
C ASP A 199 -19.00 1.12 23.97
N ASN A 200 -19.99 0.63 23.23
CA ASN A 200 -20.16 -0.80 22.92
C ASN A 200 -19.31 -1.29 21.75
N LEU A 201 -18.64 -0.38 21.04
CA LEU A 201 -17.80 -0.70 19.88
C LEU A 201 -16.33 -0.79 20.29
N LYS A 202 -15.70 -1.92 19.99
CA LYS A 202 -14.26 -2.10 20.24
C LYS A 202 -13.42 -1.31 19.23
N VAL A 203 -12.37 -0.67 19.70
CA VAL A 203 -11.45 0.08 18.84
C VAL A 203 -10.06 -0.54 18.93
N TYR A 204 -9.50 -0.94 17.79
CA TYR A 204 -8.11 -1.36 17.69
C TYR A 204 -7.27 -0.29 16.98
N LEU A 205 -6.28 0.26 17.70
CA LEU A 205 -5.30 1.16 17.12
C LEU A 205 -4.17 0.34 16.50
N LEU A 206 -3.99 0.46 15.18
CA LEU A 206 -2.99 -0.26 14.41
C LEU A 206 -1.80 0.62 14.06
N GLY A 207 -0.62 0.03 14.01
CA GLY A 207 0.62 0.73 13.66
C GLY A 207 1.83 -0.19 13.73
N GLY A 208 2.95 0.27 13.19
CA GLY A 208 4.24 -0.39 13.35
C GLY A 208 4.87 -0.15 14.74
N LYS A 209 6.08 -0.67 14.93
CA LYS A 209 6.81 -0.51 16.21
C LYS A 209 7.11 0.97 16.54
N ASP A 210 7.32 1.79 15.52
CA ASP A 210 7.61 3.21 15.68
C ASP A 210 6.35 4.03 16.01
N ASP A 211 5.15 3.44 15.88
CA ASP A 211 3.87 4.10 16.11
C ASP A 211 3.29 3.85 17.51
N VAL A 212 3.96 3.01 18.34
CA VAL A 212 3.48 2.57 19.66
C VAL A 212 3.17 3.76 20.56
N ASP A 213 4.11 4.71 20.68
CA ASP A 213 3.95 5.86 21.57
C ASP A 213 2.77 6.76 21.17
N VAL A 214 2.56 6.95 19.86
CA VAL A 214 1.44 7.73 19.33
C VAL A 214 0.11 7.04 19.66
N CYS A 215 0.01 5.74 19.38
CA CYS A 215 -1.19 4.95 19.64
C CYS A 215 -1.52 4.89 21.14
N GLU A 216 -0.52 4.75 22.02
CA GLU A 216 -0.75 4.78 23.48
C GLU A 216 -1.17 6.18 23.96
N ARG A 217 -0.61 7.28 23.41
CA ARG A 217 -1.08 8.64 23.75
C ARG A 217 -2.54 8.86 23.35
N ILE A 218 -2.91 8.46 22.14
CA ILE A 218 -4.31 8.56 21.64
C ILE A 218 -5.24 7.76 22.56
N LYS A 219 -4.91 6.51 22.86
CA LYS A 219 -5.68 5.63 23.74
C LYS A 219 -5.87 6.25 25.12
N ASN A 220 -4.82 6.80 25.74
CA ASN A 220 -4.85 7.32 27.11
C ASN A 220 -5.59 8.65 27.21
N GLN A 221 -5.73 9.41 26.13
CA GLN A 221 -6.41 10.71 26.11
C GLN A 221 -7.86 10.63 25.60
N ALA A 222 -8.21 9.56 24.93
CA ALA A 222 -9.61 9.31 24.54
C ALA A 222 -10.40 8.79 25.74
N PHE A 223 -11.67 9.20 25.86
CA PHE A 223 -12.54 8.82 26.98
C PHE A 223 -13.15 7.42 26.82
N GLY A 224 -13.06 6.83 25.64
CA GLY A 224 -13.63 5.52 25.33
C GLY A 224 -12.98 4.38 26.12
N LYS A 225 -13.80 3.53 26.77
CA LYS A 225 -13.32 2.41 27.61
C LYS A 225 -12.81 1.21 26.83
N ASN A 226 -13.15 1.10 25.54
CA ASN A 226 -12.93 -0.09 24.72
C ASN A 226 -11.83 0.08 23.66
N ILE A 227 -10.80 0.91 23.95
CA ILE A 227 -9.69 1.18 23.02
C ILE A 227 -8.49 0.32 23.40
N VAL A 228 -7.98 -0.45 22.45
CA VAL A 228 -6.80 -1.30 22.61
C VAL A 228 -5.75 -0.94 21.54
N SER A 229 -4.52 -0.66 21.98
CA SER A 229 -3.40 -0.48 21.08
C SER A 229 -2.79 -1.83 20.70
N LEU A 230 -2.79 -2.13 19.42
CA LEU A 230 -2.10 -3.26 18.79
C LEU A 230 -0.88 -2.81 17.98
N ALA A 231 -0.50 -1.54 18.08
CA ALA A 231 0.69 -1.03 17.40
C ALA A 231 1.94 -1.82 17.81
N GLY A 232 2.72 -2.26 16.83
CA GLY A 232 3.93 -3.06 17.02
C GLY A 232 3.70 -4.53 17.46
N LYS A 233 2.44 -4.96 17.64
CA LYS A 233 2.10 -6.33 18.10
C LYS A 233 1.71 -7.26 16.95
N LEU A 234 1.18 -6.72 15.87
CA LEU A 234 0.73 -7.48 14.71
C LEU A 234 1.72 -7.35 13.55
N SER A 235 1.90 -8.42 12.81
CA SER A 235 2.51 -8.39 11.48
C SER A 235 1.60 -7.67 10.49
N LEU A 236 2.10 -7.41 9.29
CA LEU A 236 1.29 -6.78 8.23
C LEU A 236 0.13 -7.68 7.77
N LEU A 237 0.35 -9.00 7.68
CA LEU A 237 -0.71 -9.94 7.31
C LEU A 237 -1.73 -10.14 8.44
N GLU A 238 -1.32 -10.18 9.71
CA GLU A 238 -2.26 -10.18 10.84
C GLU A 238 -3.09 -8.90 10.88
N SER A 239 -2.46 -7.74 10.61
CA SER A 239 -3.20 -6.48 10.49
C SER A 239 -4.20 -6.53 9.34
N ALA A 240 -3.82 -7.06 8.17
CA ALA A 240 -4.72 -7.23 7.03
C ALA A 240 -5.89 -8.17 7.36
N ALA A 241 -5.61 -9.31 8.03
CA ALA A 241 -6.62 -10.28 8.45
C ALA A 241 -7.60 -9.71 9.50
N LEU A 242 -7.11 -8.84 10.41
CA LEU A 242 -7.96 -8.14 11.36
C LEU A 242 -8.80 -7.07 10.64
N MET A 243 -8.20 -6.26 9.77
CA MET A 243 -8.90 -5.23 9.01
C MET A 243 -10.01 -5.78 8.11
N ARG A 244 -9.87 -7.01 7.59
CA ARG A 244 -10.85 -7.64 6.69
C ARG A 244 -12.25 -7.70 7.29
N ASP A 245 -12.34 -8.07 8.56
CA ASP A 245 -13.62 -8.35 9.24
C ASP A 245 -14.05 -7.19 10.15
N ALA A 246 -13.29 -6.07 10.15
CA ALA A 246 -13.67 -4.87 10.88
C ALA A 246 -14.95 -4.26 10.30
N ARG A 247 -15.84 -3.76 11.17
CA ARG A 247 -17.01 -2.97 10.74
C ARG A 247 -16.62 -1.81 9.86
N MET A 248 -15.50 -1.12 10.19
CA MET A 248 -14.90 -0.05 9.41
C MET A 248 -13.42 0.10 9.75
N ASN A 249 -12.61 0.44 8.75
CA ASN A 249 -11.21 0.79 8.92
C ASN A 249 -11.02 2.29 8.68
N TYR A 250 -10.51 3.01 9.67
CA TYR A 250 -10.15 4.42 9.57
C TYR A 250 -8.64 4.56 9.41
N VAL A 251 -8.21 5.13 8.32
CA VAL A 251 -6.79 5.14 7.94
C VAL A 251 -6.40 6.50 7.34
N ASN A 252 -5.13 6.85 7.43
CA ASN A 252 -4.57 7.95 6.64
C ASN A 252 -4.25 7.48 5.20
N ASP A 253 -3.90 8.42 4.31
CA ASP A 253 -3.23 8.13 3.03
C ASP A 253 -1.84 7.48 3.31
N SER A 254 -1.84 6.17 3.62
CA SER A 254 -0.68 5.41 4.05
C SER A 254 -0.85 3.91 3.81
N SER A 255 0.18 3.11 4.11
CA SER A 255 0.17 1.66 3.83
C SER A 255 -1.03 0.88 4.39
N PRO A 256 -1.59 1.16 5.59
CA PRO A 256 -2.79 0.49 6.10
C PRO A 256 -4.01 0.61 5.16
N MET A 257 -4.16 1.70 4.43
CA MET A 257 -5.22 1.84 3.42
C MET A 257 -5.08 0.79 2.30
N HIS A 258 -3.87 0.49 1.89
CA HIS A 258 -3.61 -0.52 0.86
C HIS A 258 -3.71 -1.94 1.41
N LEU A 259 -3.40 -2.16 2.71
CA LEU A 259 -3.71 -3.42 3.40
C LEU A 259 -5.22 -3.69 3.41
N ALA A 260 -6.03 -2.70 3.80
CA ALA A 260 -7.49 -2.80 3.75
C ALA A 260 -7.99 -3.08 2.32
N SER A 261 -7.45 -2.36 1.33
CA SER A 261 -7.81 -2.55 -0.09
C SER A 261 -7.50 -3.96 -0.59
N SER A 262 -6.38 -4.57 -0.14
CA SER A 262 -6.00 -5.94 -0.52
C SER A 262 -6.95 -7.01 0.02
N GLN A 263 -7.71 -6.68 1.06
CA GLN A 263 -8.70 -7.55 1.71
C GLN A 263 -10.15 -7.20 1.33
N ASN A 264 -10.36 -6.21 0.46
CA ASN A 264 -11.69 -5.63 0.19
C ASN A 264 -12.41 -5.14 1.46
N ALA A 265 -11.66 -4.72 2.46
CA ALA A 265 -12.18 -4.29 3.75
C ALA A 265 -12.79 -2.88 3.68
N LYS A 266 -13.92 -2.66 4.33
CA LYS A 266 -14.57 -1.34 4.40
C LYS A 266 -13.61 -0.29 4.92
N THR A 267 -13.48 0.84 4.24
CA THR A 267 -12.40 1.79 4.51
C THR A 267 -12.88 3.24 4.42
N THR A 268 -12.57 4.00 5.45
CA THR A 268 -12.65 5.47 5.46
C THR A 268 -11.22 6.02 5.51
N ALA A 269 -10.75 6.59 4.41
CA ALA A 269 -9.40 7.10 4.26
C ALA A 269 -9.36 8.62 4.42
N VAL A 270 -8.55 9.10 5.36
CA VAL A 270 -8.39 10.54 5.63
C VAL A 270 -7.23 11.10 4.81
N PHE A 271 -7.52 12.05 3.94
CA PHE A 271 -6.55 12.73 3.09
C PHE A 271 -6.34 14.16 3.55
N CYS A 272 -5.21 14.43 4.21
CA CYS A 272 -4.86 15.78 4.68
C CYS A 272 -4.21 16.60 3.56
N SER A 273 -2.90 16.46 3.39
CA SER A 273 -2.11 17.30 2.47
C SER A 273 -2.03 16.81 1.03
N THR A 274 -2.39 15.58 0.79
CA THR A 274 -2.43 14.92 -0.53
C THR A 274 -3.86 14.89 -1.07
N VAL A 275 -4.04 14.45 -2.30
CA VAL A 275 -5.34 14.35 -2.97
C VAL A 275 -5.52 12.99 -3.62
N ASN A 276 -6.76 12.52 -3.68
CA ASN A 276 -7.10 11.24 -4.31
C ASN A 276 -6.71 11.19 -5.80
N ASP A 277 -6.72 12.33 -6.48
CA ASP A 277 -6.35 12.45 -7.91
C ASP A 277 -4.90 12.09 -8.22
N PHE A 278 -4.05 11.94 -7.21
CA PHE A 278 -2.73 11.33 -7.40
C PHE A 278 -2.83 9.83 -7.74
N GLY A 279 -4.00 9.23 -7.52
CA GLY A 279 -4.31 7.87 -7.88
C GLY A 279 -3.75 6.84 -6.91
N PHE A 280 -3.77 7.13 -5.62
CA PHE A 280 -3.38 6.22 -4.55
C PHE A 280 -4.49 6.02 -3.51
N GLY A 281 -5.73 6.25 -3.87
CA GLY A 281 -6.88 6.11 -2.99
C GLY A 281 -7.18 4.67 -2.58
N PRO A 282 -8.19 4.44 -1.72
CA PRO A 282 -8.63 3.11 -1.35
C PRO A 282 -9.32 2.42 -2.53
N LEU A 283 -9.18 1.09 -2.60
CA LEU A 283 -9.71 0.25 -3.69
C LEU A 283 -10.76 -0.76 -3.22
N SER A 284 -11.16 -0.73 -1.95
CA SER A 284 -12.26 -1.54 -1.46
C SER A 284 -13.59 -1.04 -2.03
N GLU A 285 -14.54 -1.95 -2.26
CA GLU A 285 -15.88 -1.63 -2.80
C GLU A 285 -16.63 -0.64 -1.91
N ASP A 286 -16.60 -0.86 -0.58
CA ASP A 286 -17.13 0.08 0.41
C ASP A 286 -15.97 0.93 0.94
N SER A 287 -15.60 1.97 0.20
CA SER A 287 -14.57 2.90 0.64
C SER A 287 -14.90 4.34 0.28
N VAL A 288 -14.47 5.25 1.17
CA VAL A 288 -14.59 6.70 0.96
C VAL A 288 -13.30 7.40 1.31
N VAL A 289 -13.07 8.53 0.65
CA VAL A 289 -12.02 9.49 1.02
C VAL A 289 -12.69 10.67 1.73
N VAL A 290 -12.21 10.96 2.93
CA VAL A 290 -12.62 12.13 3.72
C VAL A 290 -11.48 13.14 3.69
N GLU A 291 -11.78 14.36 3.27
CA GLU A 291 -10.79 15.42 3.12
C GLU A 291 -11.44 16.81 3.37
N THR A 292 -10.64 17.84 3.54
CA THR A 292 -11.17 19.20 3.70
C THR A 292 -12.01 19.61 2.50
N ARG A 293 -13.20 20.13 2.73
CA ARG A 293 -14.09 20.70 1.69
C ARG A 293 -13.61 22.06 1.20
N GLY A 294 -12.82 22.76 2.02
CA GLY A 294 -12.30 24.07 1.72
C GLY A 294 -11.20 24.04 0.66
N LYS A 295 -11.27 24.87 -0.35
CA LYS A 295 -10.18 25.07 -1.30
C LYS A 295 -9.00 25.74 -0.60
N LEU A 296 -7.84 25.11 -0.62
CA LEU A 296 -6.60 25.62 -0.04
C LEU A 296 -5.54 25.73 -1.14
N ASP A 297 -5.02 26.92 -1.38
CA ASP A 297 -4.00 27.17 -2.42
C ASP A 297 -2.68 26.41 -2.17
N CYS A 298 -2.45 25.99 -0.93
CA CYS A 298 -1.26 25.20 -0.55
C CYS A 298 -1.48 23.69 -0.63
N ARG A 299 -2.66 23.21 -1.07
CA ARG A 299 -2.96 21.79 -1.24
C ARG A 299 -3.10 21.45 -2.72
N PRO A 300 -2.46 20.40 -3.22
CA PRO A 300 -1.67 19.38 -2.48
C PRO A 300 -0.25 19.84 -2.14
N CYS A 301 0.30 19.33 -1.02
CA CYS A 301 1.68 19.52 -0.60
C CYS A 301 2.63 18.48 -1.27
N GLY A 302 2.78 18.56 -2.59
CA GLY A 302 3.56 17.61 -3.38
C GLY A 302 2.96 16.19 -3.36
N LEU A 303 3.64 15.25 -4.00
CA LEU A 303 3.15 13.86 -4.16
C LEU A 303 3.21 13.04 -2.87
N HIS A 304 4.12 13.36 -1.96
CA HIS A 304 4.42 12.51 -0.80
C HIS A 304 4.11 13.16 0.53
N GLY A 305 3.71 14.45 0.55
CA GLY A 305 3.64 15.24 1.77
C GLY A 305 5.02 15.66 2.30
N TYR A 306 5.05 16.28 3.50
CA TYR A 306 6.24 16.85 4.12
C TYR A 306 6.37 16.45 5.59
N LYS A 307 7.59 16.62 6.15
CA LYS A 307 7.87 16.39 7.58
C LYS A 307 7.26 17.45 8.51
N LYS A 308 6.81 18.58 7.98
CA LYS A 308 6.09 19.66 8.66
C LYS A 308 5.22 20.44 7.68
N CYS A 309 4.17 21.08 8.17
CA CYS A 309 3.36 21.95 7.32
C CYS A 309 4.16 23.22 6.92
N PRO A 310 4.40 23.46 5.61
CA PRO A 310 5.18 24.63 5.17
C PRO A 310 4.54 25.97 5.53
N LYS A 311 3.20 25.99 5.66
CA LYS A 311 2.41 27.19 6.02
C LYS A 311 2.13 27.30 7.52
N GLY A 312 2.49 26.29 8.34
CA GLY A 312 2.27 26.25 9.77
C GLY A 312 0.84 26.03 10.25
N HIS A 313 -0.17 26.31 9.44
CA HIS A 313 -1.57 26.30 9.88
C HIS A 313 -2.24 24.92 9.83
N PHE A 314 -1.73 23.99 9.04
CA PHE A 314 -2.21 22.61 8.80
C PHE A 314 -3.75 22.49 8.63
N LYS A 315 -4.39 23.52 8.04
CA LYS A 315 -5.85 23.57 7.82
C LYS A 315 -6.38 22.37 7.04
N CYS A 316 -5.63 21.86 6.06
CA CYS A 316 -6.03 20.66 5.30
C CYS A 316 -6.27 19.41 6.15
N ALA A 317 -5.87 19.42 7.42
CA ALA A 317 -6.17 18.39 8.38
C ALA A 317 -7.17 18.84 9.44
N TYR A 318 -7.00 20.06 9.99
CA TYR A 318 -7.88 20.56 11.05
C TYR A 318 -9.28 20.93 10.56
N ASP A 319 -9.44 21.37 9.30
CA ASP A 319 -10.74 21.74 8.72
C ASP A 319 -11.53 20.53 8.14
N ILE A 320 -11.04 19.30 8.33
CA ILE A 320 -11.80 18.09 8.00
C ILE A 320 -12.98 17.95 8.97
N ASP A 321 -14.19 17.76 8.42
CA ASP A 321 -15.38 17.55 9.24
C ASP A 321 -15.37 16.15 9.85
N ILE A 322 -15.26 16.07 11.18
CA ILE A 322 -15.21 14.80 11.92
C ILE A 322 -16.50 13.99 11.79
N ASN A 323 -17.64 14.66 11.54
CA ASN A 323 -18.91 13.98 11.35
C ASN A 323 -18.90 13.09 10.10
N GLU A 324 -18.06 13.39 9.10
CA GLU A 324 -17.91 12.51 7.94
C GLU A 324 -17.29 11.15 8.31
N LEU A 325 -16.45 11.10 9.35
CA LEU A 325 -15.92 9.86 9.88
C LEU A 325 -17.01 9.14 10.71
N VAL A 326 -17.71 9.87 11.60
CA VAL A 326 -18.74 9.33 12.47
C VAL A 326 -19.90 8.72 11.68
N ASN A 327 -20.31 9.34 10.59
CA ASN A 327 -21.38 8.84 9.71
C ASN A 327 -21.03 7.51 9.00
N ARG A 328 -19.82 7.03 9.17
CA ARG A 328 -19.34 5.73 8.62
C ARG A 328 -19.25 4.62 9.70
N LEU A 329 -19.63 4.92 10.94
CA LEU A 329 -19.68 3.96 12.06
C LEU A 329 -20.79 2.92 11.92
#